data_c960f189bae6b8839543d47b90652e12
#
_entry.id   c960f189bae6b8839543d47b90652e12
#
_cell.length_a   1.000
_cell.length_b   1.000
_cell.length_c   1.000
_cell.angle_alpha   90.00
_cell.angle_beta   90.00
_cell.angle_gamma   90.00
#
_symmetry.space_group_name_H-M   'P 1'
#
loop_
_entity.id
_entity.type
_entity.pdbx_description
1 polymer ?
#
loop_
_entity_poly.entity_id
_entity_poly.type
_entity_poly.pdbx_seq_one_letter_code
_entity_poly.pdbx_strand_id
1 'polypeptide(L)'
;VSNEKLTNRDRLLAVREIFERQSDEDHTLTLEELSMELSKRGLIEKLSRKSLKDDIAALAKSGFDVVAEETKNGLAIPYHLVSRPFEHHQLRLLVDAIASAKFISESETTALVKTLQSLTSDKMAESLQPVLHTVKKPKGMTSRSIDTIQKAISEGFVISFQYQGKFNERTRKFELRKDGEHYLVSPAHLLMDNGNYYLIGRDERIKEIRTYRVDRIVDCKAFEPMEEPVYVEPSYLSNMFNMYGGENEQLTLKFQESLMPTVVDRFGTDIRCRRLDDLWFEVKVDALFSDGFMMWLIQFGNQAEIIAPVERREAFKNKVAGLATMYQVETPAL
;
A
#
# COMPACT_ATOMS: atom_id res chain seq x y z
N VAL A 1 41.41 -20.58 5.36
CA VAL A 1 41.03 -19.17 5.30
C VAL A 1 42.30 -18.40 5.39
N SER A 2 42.74 -17.75 4.29
CA SER A 2 43.98 -17.01 4.18
C SER A 2 43.95 -15.81 5.17
N ASN A 3 45.02 -15.71 5.94
CA ASN A 3 45.31 -14.63 6.87
C ASN A 3 45.78 -13.40 6.07
N GLU A 4 44.90 -12.81 5.22
CA GLU A 4 45.17 -11.54 4.55
C GLU A 4 45.13 -10.40 5.60
N LYS A 5 46.26 -9.70 5.74
CA LYS A 5 46.30 -8.49 6.56
C LYS A 5 45.31 -7.47 6.01
N LEU A 6 44.27 -7.18 6.78
CA LEU A 6 43.29 -6.17 6.45
C LEU A 6 43.94 -4.81 6.20
N THR A 7 43.51 -4.18 5.13
CA THR A 7 44.01 -2.86 4.70
C THR A 7 43.32 -1.75 5.50
N ASN A 8 43.87 -0.53 5.44
CA ASN A 8 43.24 0.66 5.99
C ASN A 8 41.84 0.92 5.35
N ARG A 9 41.64 0.44 4.10
CA ARG A 9 40.32 0.55 3.41
C ARG A 9 39.29 -0.38 4.03
N ASP A 10 39.66 -1.62 4.33
CA ASP A 10 38.78 -2.58 4.95
C ASP A 10 38.35 -2.11 6.35
N ARG A 11 39.29 -1.51 7.08
CA ARG A 11 39.00 -0.90 8.38
C ARG A 11 38.01 0.24 8.28
N LEU A 12 38.20 1.16 7.32
CA LEU A 12 37.29 2.28 7.11
C LEU A 12 35.87 1.83 6.79
N LEU A 13 35.72 0.80 5.94
CA LEU A 13 34.43 0.21 5.62
C LEU A 13 33.79 -0.46 6.84
N ALA A 14 34.59 -1.14 7.67
CA ALA A 14 34.10 -1.76 8.90
C ALA A 14 33.66 -0.71 9.93
N VAL A 15 34.40 0.40 10.08
CA VAL A 15 34.01 1.54 10.93
C VAL A 15 32.67 2.12 10.48
N ARG A 16 32.50 2.31 9.17
CA ARG A 16 31.25 2.77 8.58
C ARG A 16 30.08 1.81 8.92
N GLU A 17 30.26 0.53 8.69
CA GLU A 17 29.24 -0.48 8.97
C GLU A 17 28.86 -0.55 10.46
N ILE A 18 29.86 -0.41 11.36
CA ILE A 18 29.58 -0.38 12.80
C ILE A 18 28.70 0.83 13.15
N PHE A 19 29.00 2.01 12.64
CA PHE A 19 28.14 3.19 12.85
C PHE A 19 26.76 3.01 12.24
N GLU A 20 26.64 2.47 11.05
CA GLU A 20 25.34 2.20 10.43
C GLU A 20 24.48 1.25 11.25
N ARG A 21 25.09 0.23 11.88
CA ARG A 21 24.39 -0.82 12.61
C ARG A 21 24.19 -0.54 14.09
N GLN A 22 25.16 0.10 14.74
CA GLN A 22 25.20 0.14 16.21
C GLN A 22 25.06 1.55 16.78
N SER A 23 24.94 2.59 15.95
CA SER A 23 24.73 3.94 16.47
C SER A 23 23.52 4.64 15.86
N ASP A 24 22.90 5.48 16.62
CA ASP A 24 21.81 6.39 16.26
C ASP A 24 21.77 7.53 17.28
N GLU A 25 20.76 8.42 17.23
CA GLU A 25 20.63 9.58 18.12
C GLU A 25 20.53 9.17 19.60
N ASP A 26 19.97 7.99 19.91
CA ASP A 26 19.81 7.47 21.27
C ASP A 26 20.94 6.52 21.70
N HIS A 27 21.71 5.99 20.74
CA HIS A 27 22.77 5.02 20.96
C HIS A 27 24.08 5.49 20.33
N THR A 28 24.98 5.94 21.17
CA THR A 28 26.29 6.45 20.77
C THR A 28 27.38 5.43 20.99
N LEU A 29 28.51 5.58 20.31
CA LEU A 29 29.70 4.74 20.43
C LEU A 29 30.93 5.57 20.81
N THR A 30 31.63 5.15 21.85
CA THR A 30 32.95 5.67 22.17
C THR A 30 34.03 5.06 21.29
N LEU A 31 35.22 5.69 21.22
CA LEU A 31 36.36 5.10 20.48
C LEU A 31 36.82 3.74 21.03
N GLU A 32 36.63 3.53 22.33
CA GLU A 32 36.90 2.26 22.98
C GLU A 32 35.94 1.17 22.51
N GLU A 33 34.65 1.44 22.51
CA GLU A 33 33.62 0.50 22.03
C GLU A 33 33.81 0.20 20.53
N LEU A 34 34.09 1.22 19.71
CA LEU A 34 34.41 1.04 18.30
C LEU A 34 35.64 0.16 18.08
N SER A 35 36.70 0.35 18.91
CA SER A 35 37.88 -0.50 18.88
C SER A 35 37.60 -1.94 19.27
N MET A 36 36.75 -2.15 20.29
CA MET A 36 36.31 -3.49 20.71
C MET A 36 35.51 -4.22 19.61
N GLU A 37 34.60 -3.51 18.95
CA GLU A 37 33.82 -4.10 17.86
C GLU A 37 34.69 -4.48 16.66
N LEU A 38 35.66 -3.67 16.30
CA LEU A 38 36.63 -4.00 15.26
C LEU A 38 37.50 -5.20 15.64
N SER A 39 37.88 -5.31 16.93
CA SER A 39 38.66 -6.46 17.43
C SER A 39 37.85 -7.76 17.43
N LYS A 40 36.55 -7.73 17.78
CA LYS A 40 35.65 -8.89 17.70
C LYS A 40 35.52 -9.43 16.28
N ARG A 41 35.62 -8.55 15.29
CA ARG A 41 35.60 -8.91 13.85
C ARG A 41 36.94 -9.44 13.32
N GLY A 42 37.95 -9.56 14.19
CA GLY A 42 39.27 -10.02 13.81
C GLY A 42 40.06 -9.00 12.98
N LEU A 43 39.61 -7.76 13.00
CA LEU A 43 40.13 -6.73 12.10
C LEU A 43 41.42 -6.07 12.65
N ILE A 44 41.71 -6.15 13.97
CA ILE A 44 42.85 -5.46 14.58
C ILE A 44 43.25 -6.02 15.96
N GLU A 45 44.57 -6.15 16.22
CA GLU A 45 45.08 -6.44 17.56
C GLU A 45 45.31 -5.18 18.42
N LYS A 46 45.65 -4.01 17.84
CA LYS A 46 45.79 -2.71 18.53
C LYS A 46 45.61 -1.55 17.55
N LEU A 47 44.58 -0.74 17.73
CA LEU A 47 44.38 0.54 17.03
C LEU A 47 44.74 1.73 17.90
N SER A 48 45.36 2.75 17.30
CA SER A 48 45.53 4.03 17.99
C SER A 48 44.22 4.84 17.92
N ARG A 49 43.86 5.52 18.98
CA ARG A 49 42.72 6.46 18.99
C ARG A 49 42.81 7.50 17.86
N LYS A 50 44.05 7.87 17.47
CA LYS A 50 44.27 8.80 16.36
C LYS A 50 43.79 8.22 15.02
N SER A 51 44.13 6.97 14.73
CA SER A 51 43.68 6.31 13.47
C SER A 51 42.17 6.22 13.36
N LEU A 52 41.45 5.94 14.48
CA LEU A 52 40.00 5.92 14.48
C LEU A 52 39.38 7.30 14.27
N LYS A 53 39.95 8.35 14.85
CA LYS A 53 39.54 9.74 14.60
C LYS A 53 39.78 10.16 13.16
N ASP A 54 40.90 9.73 12.57
CA ASP A 54 41.21 10.02 11.16
C ASP A 54 40.20 9.28 10.23
N ASP A 55 39.81 8.04 10.55
CA ASP A 55 38.79 7.28 9.81
C ASP A 55 37.41 7.96 9.92
N ILE A 56 36.99 8.36 11.11
CA ILE A 56 35.73 9.10 11.33
C ILE A 56 35.73 10.43 10.53
N ALA A 57 36.84 11.17 10.58
CA ALA A 57 36.98 12.41 9.82
C ALA A 57 36.95 12.17 8.30
N ALA A 58 37.49 11.05 7.83
CA ALA A 58 37.43 10.67 6.42
C ALA A 58 36.00 10.31 5.98
N LEU A 59 35.26 9.59 6.83
CA LEU A 59 33.85 9.28 6.59
C LEU A 59 33.00 10.57 6.54
N ALA A 60 33.17 11.48 7.49
CA ALA A 60 32.45 12.75 7.50
C ALA A 60 32.72 13.59 6.25
N LYS A 61 33.99 13.63 5.76
CA LYS A 61 34.33 14.29 4.48
C LYS A 61 33.68 13.65 3.27
N SER A 62 33.33 12.37 3.32
CA SER A 62 32.64 11.65 2.24
C SER A 62 31.12 11.81 2.26
N GLY A 63 30.57 12.62 3.20
CA GLY A 63 29.13 12.80 3.37
C GLY A 63 28.45 11.78 4.29
N PHE A 64 29.27 11.03 5.06
CA PHE A 64 28.78 10.12 6.08
C PHE A 64 28.85 10.81 7.45
N ASP A 65 27.73 11.42 7.85
CA ASP A 65 27.67 12.39 8.95
C ASP A 65 27.73 11.70 10.33
N VAL A 66 28.94 11.42 10.79
CA VAL A 66 29.19 11.00 12.18
C VAL A 66 29.55 12.23 13.01
N VAL A 67 28.76 12.48 14.04
CA VAL A 67 28.91 13.62 14.94
C VAL A 67 29.46 13.18 16.29
N ALA A 68 30.32 13.99 16.88
CA ALA A 68 30.80 13.83 18.24
C ALA A 68 29.91 14.63 19.18
N GLU A 69 29.46 14.03 20.27
CA GLU A 69 28.71 14.75 21.29
C GLU A 69 29.63 15.54 22.22
N GLU A 70 29.15 16.71 22.66
CA GLU A 70 29.85 17.48 23.69
C GLU A 70 29.70 16.79 25.02
N THR A 71 30.83 16.38 25.63
CA THR A 71 30.85 15.82 26.98
C THR A 71 31.24 16.85 27.98
N LYS A 72 30.44 17.01 29.02
CA LYS A 72 30.79 17.74 30.25
C LYS A 72 31.63 16.80 31.14
N ASN A 73 32.79 17.26 31.63
CA ASN A 73 33.62 16.55 32.64
C ASN A 73 34.65 15.51 32.14
N GLY A 74 35.26 15.65 30.97
CA GLY A 74 36.42 14.83 30.58
C GLY A 74 36.14 13.33 30.37
N LEU A 75 34.87 12.96 30.20
CA LEU A 75 34.45 11.64 29.82
C LEU A 75 34.82 11.35 28.35
N ALA A 76 34.85 10.09 27.96
CA ALA A 76 35.07 9.68 26.57
C ALA A 76 34.02 10.31 25.65
N ILE A 77 34.46 10.92 24.55
CA ILE A 77 33.58 11.56 23.57
C ILE A 77 32.80 10.47 22.84
N PRO A 78 31.46 10.44 22.92
CA PRO A 78 30.66 9.54 22.15
C PRO A 78 30.41 10.08 20.72
N TYR A 79 30.25 9.17 19.78
CA TYR A 79 29.98 9.45 18.37
C TYR A 79 28.73 8.70 17.92
N HIS A 80 27.92 9.30 17.07
CA HIS A 80 26.79 8.65 16.44
C HIS A 80 26.58 9.11 14.99
N LEU A 81 25.90 8.28 14.21
CA LEU A 81 25.48 8.59 12.85
C LEU A 81 24.17 9.39 12.88
N VAL A 82 24.20 10.62 12.33
CA VAL A 82 23.02 11.51 12.25
C VAL A 82 22.25 11.30 10.97
N SER A 83 22.95 11.28 9.82
CA SER A 83 22.29 11.21 8.51
C SER A 83 21.91 9.79 8.14
N ARG A 84 20.60 9.55 8.11
CA ARG A 84 20.01 8.30 7.61
C ARG A 84 19.01 8.57 6.49
N PRO A 85 18.83 7.62 5.54
CA PRO A 85 17.86 7.78 4.44
C PRO A 85 16.42 8.02 4.93
N PHE A 86 16.08 7.48 6.11
CA PHE A 86 14.76 7.60 6.74
C PHE A 86 14.91 7.84 8.23
N GLU A 87 14.05 8.67 8.75
CA GLU A 87 13.84 8.79 10.20
C GLU A 87 13.04 7.60 10.75
N HIS A 88 13.16 7.34 12.04
CA HIS A 88 12.50 6.19 12.68
C HIS A 88 10.98 6.16 12.44
N HIS A 89 10.30 7.30 12.59
CA HIS A 89 8.86 7.38 12.37
C HIS A 89 8.46 7.12 10.91
N GLN A 90 9.30 7.49 9.94
CA GLN A 90 9.06 7.21 8.52
C GLN A 90 9.17 5.71 8.23
N LEU A 91 10.22 5.04 8.78
CA LEU A 91 10.35 3.59 8.67
C LEU A 91 9.17 2.87 9.33
N ARG A 92 8.69 3.37 10.47
CA ARG A 92 7.50 2.83 11.16
C ARG A 92 6.28 2.86 10.27
N LEU A 93 5.99 4.01 9.62
CA LEU A 93 4.87 4.14 8.68
C LEU A 93 5.00 3.18 7.50
N LEU A 94 6.20 3.02 6.95
CA LEU A 94 6.46 2.09 5.84
C LEU A 94 6.24 0.63 6.26
N VAL A 95 6.73 0.23 7.43
CA VAL A 95 6.52 -1.12 7.98
C VAL A 95 5.03 -1.40 8.18
N ASP A 96 4.28 -0.48 8.79
CA ASP A 96 2.85 -0.65 9.03
C ASP A 96 2.04 -0.64 7.73
N ALA A 97 2.41 0.17 6.74
CA ALA A 97 1.81 0.17 5.41
C ALA A 97 1.99 -1.18 4.69
N ILE A 98 3.19 -1.74 4.70
CA ILE A 98 3.49 -3.06 4.13
C ILE A 98 2.73 -4.16 4.89
N ALA A 99 2.70 -4.09 6.22
CA ALA A 99 2.01 -5.07 7.05
C ALA A 99 0.49 -5.07 6.82
N SER A 100 -0.11 -3.89 6.58
CA SER A 100 -1.55 -3.73 6.31
C SER A 100 -1.96 -4.10 4.88
N ALA A 101 -1.01 -4.18 3.94
CA ALA A 101 -1.29 -4.47 2.54
C ALA A 101 -1.85 -5.89 2.35
N LYS A 102 -3.08 -5.98 1.82
CA LYS A 102 -3.79 -7.25 1.62
C LYS A 102 -3.28 -8.07 0.44
N PHE A 103 -2.56 -7.44 -0.48
CA PHE A 103 -2.05 -8.05 -1.71
C PHE A 103 -0.64 -8.62 -1.59
N ILE A 104 0.09 -8.32 -0.51
CA ILE A 104 1.43 -8.83 -0.24
C ILE A 104 1.33 -10.10 0.58
N SER A 105 2.00 -11.17 0.15
CA SER A 105 2.07 -12.42 0.90
C SER A 105 2.82 -12.26 2.24
N GLU A 106 2.60 -13.18 3.18
CA GLU A 106 3.27 -13.12 4.48
C GLU A 106 4.79 -13.23 4.37
N SER A 107 5.29 -14.08 3.45
CA SER A 107 6.72 -14.22 3.18
C SER A 107 7.34 -12.96 2.58
N GLU A 108 6.64 -12.32 1.63
CA GLU A 108 7.09 -11.03 1.05
C GLU A 108 7.05 -9.90 2.08
N THR A 109 6.00 -9.85 2.92
CA THR A 109 5.92 -8.88 4.03
C THR A 109 7.14 -9.00 4.94
N THR A 110 7.46 -10.23 5.38
CA THR A 110 8.62 -10.48 6.24
C THR A 110 9.93 -10.06 5.59
N ALA A 111 10.11 -10.36 4.31
CA ALA A 111 11.31 -9.98 3.56
C ALA A 111 11.44 -8.45 3.44
N LEU A 112 10.36 -7.76 3.08
CA LEU A 112 10.33 -6.29 2.94
C LEU A 112 10.56 -5.58 4.28
N VAL A 113 9.92 -6.03 5.36
CA VAL A 113 10.12 -5.50 6.72
C VAL A 113 11.58 -5.66 7.13
N LYS A 114 12.18 -6.83 6.90
CA LYS A 114 13.60 -7.06 7.18
C LYS A 114 14.52 -6.13 6.37
N THR A 115 14.17 -5.86 5.12
CA THR A 115 14.91 -4.89 4.30
C THR A 115 14.80 -3.48 4.87
N LEU A 116 13.61 -3.03 5.28
CA LEU A 116 13.43 -1.73 5.93
C LEU A 116 14.19 -1.63 7.25
N GLN A 117 14.16 -2.68 8.06
CA GLN A 117 14.92 -2.77 9.30
C GLN A 117 16.44 -2.62 9.06
N SER A 118 16.96 -3.06 7.92
CA SER A 118 18.37 -2.90 7.60
C SER A 118 18.81 -1.47 7.27
N LEU A 119 17.86 -0.53 7.12
CA LEU A 119 18.11 0.89 6.85
C LEU A 119 18.32 1.72 8.12
N THR A 120 18.24 1.11 9.29
CA THR A 120 18.43 1.77 10.58
C THR A 120 19.40 0.97 11.47
N SER A 121 19.66 1.47 12.70
CA SER A 121 20.47 0.73 13.67
C SER A 121 19.77 -0.54 14.14
N ASP A 122 20.54 -1.53 14.59
CA ASP A 122 20.02 -2.80 15.09
C ASP A 122 19.05 -2.58 16.27
N LYS A 123 19.32 -1.60 17.13
CA LYS A 123 18.46 -1.22 18.26
C LYS A 123 17.14 -0.62 17.80
N MET A 124 17.18 0.32 16.87
CA MET A 124 15.97 0.89 16.31
C MET A 124 15.16 -0.14 15.51
N ALA A 125 15.84 -1.05 14.79
CA ALA A 125 15.21 -2.13 14.05
C ALA A 125 14.39 -3.08 14.95
N GLU A 126 14.85 -3.35 16.19
CA GLU A 126 14.10 -4.15 17.17
C GLU A 126 12.72 -3.56 17.48
N SER A 127 12.59 -2.25 17.50
CA SER A 127 11.32 -1.55 17.72
C SER A 127 10.38 -1.51 16.52
N LEU A 128 10.92 -1.73 15.31
CA LEU A 128 10.16 -1.73 14.03
C LEU A 128 9.43 -3.06 13.76
N GLN A 129 8.78 -3.61 14.79
CA GLN A 129 7.89 -4.73 14.59
C GLN A 129 6.55 -4.25 14.03
N PRO A 130 5.99 -4.89 13.00
CA PRO A 130 4.71 -4.48 12.46
C PRO A 130 3.61 -4.59 13.52
N VAL A 131 2.67 -3.64 13.51
CA VAL A 131 1.45 -3.74 14.30
C VAL A 131 0.70 -4.99 13.87
N LEU A 132 0.12 -5.72 14.84
CA LEU A 132 -0.66 -6.92 14.54
C LEU A 132 -1.89 -6.56 13.70
N HIS A 133 -1.94 -7.07 12.48
CA HIS A 133 -3.07 -6.92 11.59
C HIS A 133 -3.84 -8.26 11.50
N THR A 134 -5.16 -8.19 11.60
CA THR A 134 -6.06 -9.34 11.44
C THR A 134 -6.32 -9.69 9.97
N VAL A 135 -5.54 -9.14 9.05
CA VAL A 135 -5.75 -9.29 7.61
C VAL A 135 -5.22 -10.65 7.14
N LYS A 136 -6.10 -11.45 6.54
CA LYS A 136 -5.69 -12.68 5.86
C LYS A 136 -4.97 -12.34 4.55
N LYS A 137 -3.73 -12.73 4.43
CA LYS A 137 -2.87 -12.48 3.27
C LYS A 137 -3.00 -13.58 2.21
N PRO A 138 -2.86 -13.24 0.91
CA PRO A 138 -2.85 -14.22 -0.17
C PRO A 138 -1.63 -15.14 -0.09
N LYS A 139 -1.71 -16.31 -0.73
CA LYS A 139 -0.60 -17.27 -0.81
C LYS A 139 0.24 -17.11 -2.08
N GLY A 140 -0.05 -16.13 -2.94
CA GLY A 140 0.62 -15.95 -4.23
C GLY A 140 1.43 -14.66 -4.32
N MET A 141 2.30 -14.59 -5.34
CA MET A 141 3.13 -13.41 -5.61
C MET A 141 2.36 -12.42 -6.50
N THR A 142 1.62 -11.51 -5.90
CA THR A 142 0.89 -10.45 -6.62
C THR A 142 1.83 -9.37 -7.17
N SER A 143 2.98 -9.17 -6.55
CA SER A 143 3.99 -8.18 -6.92
C SER A 143 4.47 -8.29 -8.37
N ARG A 144 4.68 -9.52 -8.89
CA ARG A 144 5.06 -9.73 -10.30
C ARG A 144 4.00 -9.29 -11.30
N SER A 145 2.72 -9.57 -10.98
CA SER A 145 1.62 -9.12 -11.84
C SER A 145 1.52 -7.60 -11.85
N ILE A 146 1.73 -6.94 -10.70
CA ILE A 146 1.77 -5.48 -10.58
C ILE A 146 2.87 -4.90 -11.48
N ASP A 147 4.11 -5.42 -11.39
CA ASP A 147 5.23 -4.96 -12.21
C ASP A 147 4.96 -5.15 -13.71
N THR A 148 4.47 -6.32 -14.11
CA THR A 148 4.11 -6.61 -15.50
C THR A 148 3.03 -5.65 -16.04
N ILE A 149 1.98 -5.40 -15.26
CA ILE A 149 0.90 -4.47 -15.62
C ILE A 149 1.44 -3.05 -15.74
N GLN A 150 2.22 -2.59 -14.75
CA GLN A 150 2.80 -1.25 -14.75
C GLN A 150 3.69 -1.01 -15.97
N LYS A 151 4.49 -2.00 -16.33
CA LYS A 151 5.34 -1.99 -17.51
C LYS A 151 4.53 -1.94 -18.80
N ALA A 152 3.49 -2.77 -18.90
CA ALA A 152 2.60 -2.79 -20.05
C ALA A 152 1.86 -1.45 -20.25
N ILE A 153 1.44 -0.79 -19.16
CA ILE A 153 0.86 0.57 -19.22
C ILE A 153 1.89 1.57 -19.78
N SER A 154 3.13 1.55 -19.25
CA SER A 154 4.15 2.52 -19.65
C SER A 154 4.67 2.32 -21.07
N GLU A 155 4.71 1.09 -21.54
CA GLU A 155 5.25 0.70 -22.86
C GLU A 155 4.15 0.54 -23.94
N GLY A 156 2.87 0.64 -23.56
CA GLY A 156 1.74 0.55 -24.50
C GLY A 156 1.47 -0.88 -25.01
N PHE A 157 1.52 -1.88 -24.12
CA PHE A 157 1.26 -3.27 -24.48
C PHE A 157 -0.09 -3.77 -23.96
N VAL A 158 -0.78 -4.58 -24.75
CA VAL A 158 -1.86 -5.46 -24.32
C VAL A 158 -1.27 -6.51 -23.39
N ILE A 159 -1.99 -6.87 -22.34
CA ILE A 159 -1.61 -7.98 -21.45
C ILE A 159 -2.52 -9.18 -21.65
N SER A 160 -1.92 -10.35 -21.49
CA SER A 160 -2.61 -11.65 -21.49
C SER A 160 -2.52 -12.26 -20.11
N PHE A 161 -3.65 -12.72 -19.56
CA PHE A 161 -3.68 -13.38 -18.25
C PHE A 161 -4.87 -14.31 -18.11
N GLN A 162 -4.79 -15.26 -17.19
CA GLN A 162 -5.92 -16.04 -16.69
C GLN A 162 -6.50 -15.39 -15.45
N TYR A 163 -7.80 -15.55 -15.20
CA TYR A 163 -8.48 -14.89 -14.08
C TYR A 163 -9.21 -15.87 -13.18
N GLN A 164 -8.91 -15.82 -11.89
CA GLN A 164 -9.58 -16.62 -10.87
C GLN A 164 -10.96 -16.04 -10.54
N GLY A 165 -11.96 -16.91 -10.45
CA GLY A 165 -13.35 -16.50 -10.19
C GLY A 165 -13.97 -17.19 -9.01
N LYS A 166 -14.62 -18.32 -9.24
CA LYS A 166 -15.36 -19.06 -8.24
C LYS A 166 -14.43 -19.79 -7.26
N PHE A 167 -14.74 -19.72 -5.97
CA PHE A 167 -14.06 -20.53 -4.97
C PHE A 167 -14.68 -21.92 -4.94
N ASN A 168 -13.86 -22.94 -5.09
CA ASN A 168 -14.28 -24.33 -4.96
C ASN A 168 -14.10 -24.79 -3.51
N GLU A 169 -15.20 -25.09 -2.85
CA GLU A 169 -15.22 -25.47 -1.44
C GLU A 169 -14.54 -26.81 -1.16
N ARG A 170 -14.58 -27.75 -2.13
CA ARG A 170 -13.97 -29.09 -1.98
C ARG A 170 -12.45 -29.03 -2.07
N THR A 171 -11.94 -28.30 -3.08
CA THR A 171 -10.49 -28.17 -3.31
C THR A 171 -9.87 -27.04 -2.48
N ARG A 172 -10.68 -26.15 -1.90
CA ARG A 172 -10.28 -24.92 -1.21
C ARG A 172 -9.39 -24.01 -2.06
N LYS A 173 -9.67 -23.97 -3.37
CA LYS A 173 -8.94 -23.14 -4.34
C LYS A 173 -9.92 -22.34 -5.19
N PHE A 174 -9.43 -21.21 -5.70
CA PHE A 174 -10.16 -20.50 -6.75
C PHE A 174 -9.99 -21.22 -8.09
N GLU A 175 -11.08 -21.39 -8.80
CA GLU A 175 -11.12 -21.91 -10.16
C GLU A 175 -10.93 -20.76 -11.15
N LEU A 176 -10.31 -21.08 -12.30
CA LEU A 176 -10.17 -20.12 -13.39
C LEU A 176 -11.55 -19.87 -14.04
N ARG A 177 -11.80 -18.63 -14.39
CA ARG A 177 -12.96 -18.26 -15.22
C ARG A 177 -12.75 -18.67 -16.65
N LYS A 178 -13.86 -18.83 -17.40
CA LYS A 178 -13.86 -19.18 -18.82
C LYS A 178 -13.01 -20.43 -19.10
N ASP A 179 -13.10 -21.45 -18.26
CA ASP A 179 -12.36 -22.72 -18.37
C ASP A 179 -10.85 -22.55 -18.57
N GLY A 180 -10.30 -21.46 -18.02
CA GLY A 180 -8.88 -21.13 -18.13
C GLY A 180 -8.47 -20.37 -19.38
N GLU A 181 -9.40 -19.92 -20.21
CA GLU A 181 -9.07 -19.03 -21.33
C GLU A 181 -8.40 -17.73 -20.85
N HIS A 182 -7.48 -17.25 -21.68
CA HIS A 182 -6.79 -16.00 -21.43
C HIS A 182 -7.69 -14.80 -21.74
N TYR A 183 -7.64 -13.82 -20.86
CA TYR A 183 -8.13 -12.47 -21.09
C TYR A 183 -7.06 -11.69 -21.82
N LEU A 184 -7.45 -10.90 -22.81
CA LEU A 184 -6.62 -9.91 -23.48
C LEU A 184 -7.14 -8.54 -23.09
N VAL A 185 -6.31 -7.76 -22.42
CA VAL A 185 -6.71 -6.47 -21.85
C VAL A 185 -5.68 -5.42 -22.20
N SER A 186 -6.12 -4.31 -22.78
CA SER A 186 -5.32 -3.09 -22.90
C SER A 186 -5.38 -2.34 -21.56
N PRO A 187 -4.31 -2.37 -20.75
CA PRO A 187 -4.32 -1.77 -19.43
C PRO A 187 -4.30 -0.25 -19.53
N ALA A 188 -5.11 0.44 -18.72
CA ALA A 188 -5.13 1.90 -18.61
C ALA A 188 -4.58 2.39 -17.28
N HIS A 189 -5.09 1.85 -16.17
CA HIS A 189 -4.71 2.26 -14.83
C HIS A 189 -4.52 1.08 -13.89
N LEU A 190 -3.60 1.26 -12.95
CA LEU A 190 -3.44 0.41 -11.79
C LEU A 190 -3.81 1.24 -10.56
N LEU A 191 -4.87 0.86 -9.85
CA LEU A 191 -5.37 1.56 -8.68
C LEU A 191 -5.30 0.69 -7.43
N MET A 192 -5.20 1.33 -6.28
CA MET A 192 -5.32 0.66 -5.00
C MET A 192 -6.57 1.15 -4.26
N ASP A 193 -7.44 0.20 -3.90
CA ASP A 193 -8.65 0.46 -3.12
C ASP A 193 -8.83 -0.61 -2.06
N ASN A 194 -9.17 -0.20 -0.82
CA ASN A 194 -9.38 -1.09 0.33
C ASN A 194 -8.26 -2.13 0.52
N GLY A 195 -7.00 -1.74 0.24
CA GLY A 195 -5.80 -2.57 0.38
C GLY A 195 -5.65 -3.67 -0.68
N ASN A 196 -6.34 -3.57 -1.81
CA ASN A 196 -6.17 -4.43 -2.98
C ASN A 196 -5.80 -3.60 -4.21
N TYR A 197 -4.99 -4.18 -5.11
CA TYR A 197 -4.74 -3.59 -6.41
C TYR A 197 -5.81 -4.01 -7.43
N TYR A 198 -6.19 -3.06 -8.26
CA TYR A 198 -7.13 -3.22 -9.34
C TYR A 198 -6.54 -2.72 -10.64
N LEU A 199 -6.60 -3.56 -11.66
CA LEU A 199 -6.33 -3.20 -13.04
C LEU A 199 -7.62 -2.68 -13.66
N ILE A 200 -7.58 -1.50 -14.25
CA ILE A 200 -8.63 -0.97 -15.13
C ILE A 200 -8.09 -0.95 -16.55
N GLY A 201 -8.83 -1.51 -17.47
CA GLY A 201 -8.44 -1.60 -18.86
C GLY A 201 -9.58 -2.01 -19.77
N ARG A 202 -9.35 -1.93 -21.06
CA ARG A 202 -10.29 -2.36 -22.08
C ARG A 202 -10.10 -3.86 -22.33
N ASP A 203 -11.14 -4.65 -22.07
CA ASP A 203 -11.19 -6.06 -22.51
C ASP A 203 -11.30 -6.09 -24.03
N GLU A 204 -10.28 -6.65 -24.71
CA GLU A 204 -10.17 -6.59 -26.18
C GLU A 204 -11.22 -7.45 -26.91
N ARG A 205 -11.85 -8.42 -26.20
CA ARG A 205 -12.91 -9.26 -26.77
C ARG A 205 -14.25 -8.53 -26.88
N ILE A 206 -14.61 -7.75 -25.84
CA ILE A 206 -15.91 -7.07 -25.78
C ILE A 206 -15.80 -5.56 -25.97
N LYS A 207 -14.56 -5.02 -26.04
CA LYS A 207 -14.25 -3.60 -26.22
C LYS A 207 -14.82 -2.67 -25.14
N GLU A 208 -15.02 -3.19 -23.92
CA GLU A 208 -15.52 -2.44 -22.78
C GLU A 208 -14.45 -2.26 -21.70
N ILE A 209 -14.55 -1.16 -20.94
CA ILE A 209 -13.72 -0.95 -19.74
C ILE A 209 -14.16 -1.91 -18.65
N ARG A 210 -13.21 -2.66 -18.12
CA ARG A 210 -13.40 -3.63 -17.06
C ARG A 210 -12.39 -3.43 -15.94
N THR A 211 -12.78 -3.84 -14.75
CA THR A 211 -11.95 -3.82 -13.55
C THR A 211 -11.62 -5.24 -13.12
N TYR A 212 -10.34 -5.51 -12.86
CA TYR A 212 -9.84 -6.81 -12.44
C TYR A 212 -9.02 -6.68 -11.15
N ARG A 213 -9.30 -7.49 -10.15
CA ARG A 213 -8.46 -7.58 -8.96
C ARG A 213 -7.14 -8.26 -9.31
N VAL A 214 -6.02 -7.61 -9.02
CA VAL A 214 -4.70 -8.11 -9.44
C VAL A 214 -4.30 -9.39 -8.70
N ASP A 215 -4.74 -9.58 -7.46
CA ASP A 215 -4.51 -10.80 -6.69
C ASP A 215 -5.24 -12.05 -7.24
N ARG A 216 -6.15 -11.86 -8.21
CA ARG A 216 -6.86 -12.93 -8.94
C ARG A 216 -6.31 -13.17 -10.33
N ILE A 217 -5.34 -12.37 -10.76
CA ILE A 217 -4.66 -12.53 -12.05
C ILE A 217 -3.59 -13.61 -11.93
N VAL A 218 -3.58 -14.54 -12.87
CA VAL A 218 -2.63 -15.63 -12.96
C VAL A 218 -1.95 -15.59 -14.33
N ASP A 219 -0.67 -15.90 -14.39
CA ASP A 219 0.14 -15.96 -15.64
C ASP A 219 0.06 -14.68 -16.49
N CYS A 220 0.23 -13.52 -15.82
CA CYS A 220 0.19 -12.21 -16.48
C CYS A 220 1.45 -11.98 -17.31
N LYS A 221 1.27 -11.67 -18.59
CA LYS A 221 2.36 -11.40 -19.56
C LYS A 221 2.00 -10.27 -20.49
N ALA A 222 2.98 -9.49 -20.92
CA ALA A 222 2.84 -8.61 -22.07
C ALA A 222 2.61 -9.48 -23.32
N PHE A 223 1.69 -9.05 -24.18
CA PHE A 223 1.27 -9.84 -25.34
C PHE A 223 1.67 -9.15 -26.66
N GLU A 224 1.00 -8.07 -27.03
CA GLU A 224 1.25 -7.33 -28.26
C GLU A 224 1.12 -5.83 -28.02
N PRO A 225 1.70 -4.96 -28.87
CA PRO A 225 1.48 -3.52 -28.76
C PRO A 225 0.00 -3.16 -28.86
N MET A 226 -0.46 -2.19 -28.07
CA MET A 226 -1.81 -1.64 -28.19
C MET A 226 -1.94 -0.90 -29.53
N GLU A 227 -3.05 -1.11 -30.24
CA GLU A 227 -3.40 -0.32 -31.43
C GLU A 227 -3.62 1.15 -31.07
N GLU A 228 -4.31 1.39 -29.95
CA GLU A 228 -4.60 2.73 -29.42
C GLU A 228 -4.50 2.73 -27.91
N PRO A 229 -3.94 3.79 -27.30
CA PRO A 229 -3.95 3.97 -25.85
C PRO A 229 -5.39 3.99 -25.32
N VAL A 230 -5.59 3.35 -24.17
CA VAL A 230 -6.90 3.36 -23.50
C VAL A 230 -6.98 4.56 -22.56
N TYR A 231 -7.89 5.46 -22.86
CA TYR A 231 -8.17 6.60 -22.00
C TYR A 231 -9.37 6.30 -21.09
N VAL A 232 -9.20 6.53 -19.81
CA VAL A 232 -10.28 6.45 -18.81
C VAL A 232 -10.32 7.80 -18.08
N GLU A 233 -11.49 8.42 -18.10
CA GLU A 233 -11.71 9.72 -17.44
C GLU A 233 -11.37 9.64 -15.95
N PRO A 234 -10.59 10.59 -15.39
CA PRO A 234 -10.31 10.62 -13.95
C PRO A 234 -11.57 10.64 -13.08
N SER A 235 -12.63 11.32 -13.54
CA SER A 235 -13.94 11.33 -12.90
C SER A 235 -14.59 9.96 -12.82
N TYR A 236 -14.39 9.10 -13.82
CA TYR A 236 -14.85 7.71 -13.78
C TYR A 236 -14.20 6.96 -12.62
N LEU A 237 -12.90 7.16 -12.39
CA LEU A 237 -12.15 6.49 -11.33
C LEU A 237 -12.57 6.96 -9.92
N SER A 238 -12.75 8.28 -9.74
CA SER A 238 -13.17 8.86 -8.45
C SER A 238 -14.61 8.53 -8.08
N ASN A 239 -15.47 8.33 -9.09
CA ASN A 239 -16.89 8.05 -8.90
C ASN A 239 -17.21 6.56 -8.73
N MET A 240 -16.20 5.67 -8.79
CA MET A 240 -16.37 4.23 -8.54
C MET A 240 -16.61 3.93 -7.06
N PHE A 241 -17.50 2.99 -6.79
CA PHE A 241 -17.74 2.44 -5.46
C PHE A 241 -17.31 0.98 -5.42
N ASN A 242 -16.43 0.62 -4.47
CA ASN A 242 -15.90 -0.74 -4.31
C ASN A 242 -15.33 -1.33 -5.62
N MET A 243 -14.82 -0.45 -6.50
CA MET A 243 -14.25 -0.80 -7.81
C MET A 243 -15.23 -1.50 -8.77
N TYR A 244 -16.53 -1.29 -8.59
CA TYR A 244 -17.55 -1.70 -9.55
C TYR A 244 -17.71 -0.65 -10.66
N GLY A 245 -17.64 -1.09 -11.91
CA GLY A 245 -17.99 -0.26 -13.06
C GLY A 245 -19.50 0.00 -13.12
N GLY A 246 -19.90 1.05 -13.81
CA GLY A 246 -21.30 1.45 -13.98
C GLY A 246 -21.41 2.67 -14.90
N GLU A 247 -22.62 3.20 -15.02
CA GLU A 247 -22.88 4.45 -15.71
C GLU A 247 -22.61 5.61 -14.77
N ASN A 248 -21.86 6.62 -15.24
CA ASN A 248 -21.58 7.83 -14.48
C ASN A 248 -22.80 8.77 -14.59
N GLU A 249 -23.40 9.06 -13.46
CA GLU A 249 -24.63 9.86 -13.40
C GLU A 249 -24.62 10.84 -12.23
N GLN A 250 -25.38 11.91 -12.38
CA GLN A 250 -25.65 12.80 -11.27
C GLN A 250 -26.82 12.26 -10.43
N LEU A 251 -26.52 11.96 -9.18
CA LEU A 251 -27.50 11.49 -8.20
C LEU A 251 -27.83 12.59 -7.19
N THR A 252 -29.10 12.67 -6.81
CA THR A 252 -29.54 13.45 -5.66
C THR A 252 -29.82 12.50 -4.50
N LEU A 253 -29.06 12.67 -3.43
CA LEU A 253 -29.11 11.79 -2.25
C LEU A 253 -29.53 12.62 -1.03
N LYS A 254 -30.29 12.00 -0.13
CA LYS A 254 -30.70 12.58 1.15
C LYS A 254 -30.08 11.76 2.28
N PHE A 255 -29.49 12.47 3.24
CA PHE A 255 -28.82 11.84 4.39
C PHE A 255 -29.24 12.52 5.70
N GLN A 256 -29.18 11.75 6.80
CA GLN A 256 -29.26 12.35 8.13
C GLN A 256 -28.01 13.19 8.43
N GLU A 257 -28.18 14.28 9.20
CA GLU A 257 -27.14 15.24 9.55
C GLU A 257 -25.90 14.57 10.19
N SER A 258 -26.11 13.50 10.96
CA SER A 258 -25.04 12.70 11.56
C SER A 258 -24.09 12.07 10.56
N LEU A 259 -24.50 11.90 9.30
CA LEU A 259 -23.69 11.32 8.22
C LEU A 259 -22.89 12.37 7.43
N MET A 260 -23.00 13.65 7.77
CA MET A 260 -22.29 14.72 7.06
C MET A 260 -20.77 14.45 6.96
N PRO A 261 -20.05 14.08 8.04
CA PRO A 261 -18.62 13.77 7.92
C PRO A 261 -18.34 12.63 6.92
N THR A 262 -19.11 11.56 6.97
CA THR A 262 -18.95 10.39 6.07
C THR A 262 -19.21 10.77 4.60
N VAL A 263 -20.17 11.65 4.35
CA VAL A 263 -20.48 12.14 3.00
C VAL A 263 -19.36 13.04 2.48
N VAL A 264 -18.84 13.92 3.34
CA VAL A 264 -17.69 14.80 3.01
C VAL A 264 -16.43 13.98 2.78
N ASP A 265 -16.16 12.98 3.62
CA ASP A 265 -15.00 12.08 3.43
C ASP A 265 -15.07 11.33 2.09
N ARG A 266 -16.28 11.00 1.63
CA ARG A 266 -16.48 10.25 0.39
C ARG A 266 -16.45 11.12 -0.86
N PHE A 267 -17.09 12.28 -0.83
CA PHE A 267 -17.32 13.12 -2.01
C PHE A 267 -16.49 14.42 -2.02
N GLY A 268 -15.75 14.69 -0.95
CA GLY A 268 -14.97 15.91 -0.80
C GLY A 268 -15.79 17.06 -0.19
N THR A 269 -15.10 18.17 0.09
CA THR A 269 -15.71 19.38 0.71
C THR A 269 -16.47 20.25 -0.28
N ASP A 270 -16.26 20.07 -1.58
CA ASP A 270 -16.85 20.92 -2.64
C ASP A 270 -18.24 20.46 -3.10
N ILE A 271 -18.85 19.52 -2.36
CA ILE A 271 -20.19 19.01 -2.67
C ILE A 271 -21.26 20.08 -2.54
N ARG A 272 -22.22 20.08 -3.47
CA ARG A 272 -23.41 20.92 -3.37
C ARG A 272 -24.39 20.33 -2.37
N CYS A 273 -24.35 20.86 -1.14
CA CYS A 273 -25.18 20.43 -0.03
C CYS A 273 -26.31 21.44 0.22
N ARG A 274 -27.51 20.95 0.48
CA ARG A 274 -28.67 21.76 0.88
C ARG A 274 -29.30 21.15 2.14
N ARG A 275 -29.34 21.91 3.23
CA ARG A 275 -30.05 21.51 4.44
C ARG A 275 -31.56 21.54 4.18
N LEU A 276 -32.25 20.46 4.52
CA LEU A 276 -33.68 20.32 4.38
C LEU A 276 -34.42 20.73 5.67
N ASP A 277 -33.92 20.24 6.80
CA ASP A 277 -34.39 20.54 8.16
C ASP A 277 -33.26 20.25 9.17
N ASP A 278 -33.55 20.18 10.47
CA ASP A 278 -32.56 19.95 11.52
C ASP A 278 -31.98 18.54 11.53
N LEU A 279 -32.63 17.58 10.85
CA LEU A 279 -32.25 16.19 10.84
C LEU A 279 -31.69 15.72 9.49
N TRP A 280 -31.99 16.44 8.40
CA TRP A 280 -31.74 15.97 7.05
C TRP A 280 -31.09 17.01 6.15
N PHE A 281 -30.18 16.55 5.29
CA PHE A 281 -29.63 17.33 4.20
C PHE A 281 -29.67 16.55 2.88
N GLU A 282 -29.61 17.28 1.79
CA GLU A 282 -29.57 16.77 0.42
C GLU A 282 -28.23 17.13 -0.22
N VAL A 283 -27.68 16.21 -0.99
CA VAL A 283 -26.48 16.44 -1.79
C VAL A 283 -26.69 16.01 -3.25
N LYS A 284 -26.05 16.74 -4.16
CA LYS A 284 -25.93 16.33 -5.57
C LYS A 284 -24.52 15.90 -5.84
N VAL A 285 -24.35 14.65 -6.26
CA VAL A 285 -23.06 14.01 -6.47
C VAL A 285 -23.03 13.28 -7.81
N ASP A 286 -21.87 13.23 -8.45
CA ASP A 286 -21.63 12.35 -9.58
C ASP A 286 -21.10 11.02 -9.05
N ALA A 287 -21.72 9.92 -9.45
CA ALA A 287 -21.37 8.58 -9.02
C ALA A 287 -21.64 7.56 -10.10
N LEU A 288 -20.85 6.48 -10.11
CA LEU A 288 -21.15 5.31 -10.93
C LEU A 288 -22.24 4.49 -10.25
N PHE A 289 -23.45 4.55 -10.80
CA PHE A 289 -24.55 3.73 -10.30
C PHE A 289 -24.28 2.26 -10.58
N SER A 290 -24.08 1.50 -9.53
CA SER A 290 -23.60 0.12 -9.59
C SER A 290 -24.02 -0.66 -8.33
N ASP A 291 -23.83 -1.99 -8.35
CA ASP A 291 -23.97 -2.80 -7.13
C ASP A 291 -23.07 -2.31 -6.00
N GLY A 292 -21.85 -1.82 -6.31
CA GLY A 292 -20.94 -1.24 -5.34
C GLY A 292 -21.50 0.00 -4.66
N PHE A 293 -22.11 0.91 -5.44
CA PHE A 293 -22.81 2.08 -4.93
C PHE A 293 -24.02 1.69 -4.05
N MET A 294 -24.84 0.76 -4.53
CA MET A 294 -25.99 0.30 -3.74
C MET A 294 -25.58 -0.35 -2.43
N MET A 295 -24.51 -1.17 -2.42
CA MET A 295 -23.97 -1.74 -1.19
C MET A 295 -23.43 -0.67 -0.22
N TRP A 296 -22.78 0.36 -0.75
CA TRP A 296 -22.32 1.49 0.06
C TRP A 296 -23.50 2.24 0.69
N LEU A 297 -24.57 2.47 -0.07
CA LEU A 297 -25.75 3.20 0.44
C LEU A 297 -26.54 2.38 1.49
N ILE A 298 -26.68 1.06 1.28
CA ILE A 298 -27.41 0.15 2.20
C ILE A 298 -26.82 0.14 3.62
N GLN A 299 -25.50 0.36 3.76
CA GLN A 299 -24.86 0.36 5.09
C GLN A 299 -25.44 1.41 6.05
N PHE A 300 -26.03 2.47 5.53
CA PHE A 300 -26.63 3.54 6.33
C PHE A 300 -28.08 3.27 6.75
N GLY A 301 -28.67 2.15 6.31
CA GLY A 301 -30.03 1.78 6.64
C GLY A 301 -31.04 2.84 6.24
N ASN A 302 -31.86 3.29 7.23
CA ASN A 302 -32.88 4.32 7.02
C ASN A 302 -32.35 5.77 7.11
N GLN A 303 -31.04 5.96 7.20
CA GLN A 303 -30.40 7.26 7.33
C GLN A 303 -29.98 7.85 5.97
N ALA A 304 -30.19 7.11 4.88
CA ALA A 304 -29.83 7.53 3.53
C ALA A 304 -30.90 7.11 2.52
N GLU A 305 -31.16 7.98 1.53
CA GLU A 305 -32.19 7.78 0.51
C GLU A 305 -31.73 8.33 -0.85
N ILE A 306 -32.06 7.64 -1.95
CA ILE A 306 -31.92 8.16 -3.30
C ILE A 306 -33.19 8.97 -3.61
N ILE A 307 -33.05 10.26 -3.93
CA ILE A 307 -34.16 11.12 -4.31
C ILE A 307 -34.34 11.13 -5.83
N ALA A 308 -33.24 11.26 -6.57
CA ALA A 308 -33.26 11.29 -8.04
C ALA A 308 -31.98 10.67 -8.62
N PRO A 309 -32.03 10.13 -9.85
CA PRO A 309 -33.21 9.92 -10.71
C PRO A 309 -34.21 8.89 -10.16
N VAL A 310 -35.45 8.97 -10.58
CA VAL A 310 -36.52 8.07 -10.10
C VAL A 310 -36.24 6.61 -10.46
N GLU A 311 -35.67 6.35 -11.64
CA GLU A 311 -35.31 5.01 -12.10
C GLU A 311 -34.27 4.36 -11.16
N ARG A 312 -33.33 5.15 -10.65
CA ARG A 312 -32.27 4.67 -9.73
C ARG A 312 -32.82 4.45 -8.33
N ARG A 313 -33.76 5.29 -7.91
CA ARG A 313 -34.51 5.08 -6.67
C ARG A 313 -35.31 3.77 -6.70
N GLU A 314 -36.03 3.50 -7.79
CA GLU A 314 -36.80 2.25 -7.95
C GLU A 314 -35.87 1.01 -8.04
N ALA A 315 -34.73 1.11 -8.72
CA ALA A 315 -33.73 0.03 -8.76
C ALA A 315 -33.22 -0.29 -7.34
N PHE A 316 -32.93 0.73 -6.54
CA PHE A 316 -32.49 0.55 -5.14
C PHE A 316 -33.62 -0.04 -4.27
N LYS A 317 -34.85 0.45 -4.42
CA LYS A 317 -36.04 -0.07 -3.73
C LYS A 317 -36.26 -1.56 -4.01
N ASN A 318 -36.10 -1.99 -5.27
CA ASN A 318 -36.18 -3.40 -5.63
C ASN A 318 -35.09 -4.24 -4.95
N LYS A 319 -33.87 -3.71 -4.81
CA LYS A 319 -32.79 -4.36 -4.07
C LYS A 319 -33.14 -4.54 -2.59
N VAL A 320 -33.71 -3.51 -1.96
CA VAL A 320 -34.14 -3.53 -0.55
C VAL A 320 -35.31 -4.50 -0.36
N ALA A 321 -36.27 -4.51 -1.29
CA ALA A 321 -37.41 -5.44 -1.27
C ALA A 321 -36.94 -6.90 -1.35
N GLY A 322 -35.93 -7.18 -2.17
CA GLY A 322 -35.29 -8.51 -2.23
C GLY A 322 -34.69 -8.93 -0.89
N LEU A 323 -34.04 -8.01 -0.18
CA LEU A 323 -33.53 -8.27 1.18
C LEU A 323 -34.68 -8.52 2.16
N ALA A 324 -35.71 -7.70 2.17
CA ALA A 324 -36.87 -7.87 3.04
C ALA A 324 -37.55 -9.24 2.84
N THR A 325 -37.72 -9.66 1.59
CA THR A 325 -38.24 -10.99 1.24
C THR A 325 -37.34 -12.12 1.79
N MET A 326 -36.05 -12.01 1.65
CA MET A 326 -35.08 -13.00 2.14
C MET A 326 -35.18 -13.18 3.67
N TYR A 327 -35.42 -12.10 4.41
CA TYR A 327 -35.52 -12.09 5.86
C TYR A 327 -36.97 -12.20 6.33
N GLN A 328 -37.94 -12.47 5.45
CA GLN A 328 -39.38 -12.62 5.77
C GLN A 328 -39.94 -11.44 6.58
N VAL A 329 -39.48 -10.23 6.29
CA VAL A 329 -39.99 -9.01 6.94
C VAL A 329 -41.38 -8.74 6.40
N GLU A 330 -42.40 -8.83 7.25
CA GLU A 330 -43.74 -8.36 6.90
C GLU A 330 -43.70 -6.83 6.71
N THR A 331 -43.91 -6.37 5.48
CA THR A 331 -44.05 -4.93 5.22
C THR A 331 -45.42 -4.51 5.73
N PRO A 332 -45.53 -3.59 6.71
CA PRO A 332 -46.82 -3.04 7.08
C PRO A 332 -47.50 -2.51 5.82
N ALA A 333 -48.77 -2.89 5.60
CA ALA A 333 -49.55 -2.30 4.53
C ALA A 333 -49.56 -0.75 4.74
N LEU A 334 -49.06 -0.01 3.78
CA LEU A 334 -49.06 1.46 3.73
C LEU A 334 -50.49 1.97 3.52
#